data_b66c26555fd24b686988a92e7446639a
#
_entry.id   b66c26555fd24b686988a92e7446639a
#
_cell.length_a   1.000
_cell.length_b   1.000
_cell.length_c   1.000
_cell.angle_alpha   90.00
_cell.angle_beta   90.00
_cell.angle_gamma   90.00
#
_symmetry.space_group_name_H-M   'P 1'
#
loop_
_entity.id
_entity.type
_entity.pdbx_description
1 polymer ?
#
loop_
_entity_poly.entity_id
_entity_poly.type
_entity_poly.pdbx_seq_one_letter_code
_entity_poly.pdbx_strand_id
1 'polypeptide(L)' 'MYKLVITSGSGPSRKVESKEYWMTQVGLHQAEAEFKKLQHRQDVMKLMLWRVDVRGVHDLKRWERK' A
#
# COMPACT_ATOMS: atom_id res chain seq x y z
N MET A 1 8.20 0.65 10.56
CA MET A 1 7.98 1.34 9.26
C MET A 1 6.58 1.12 8.76
N TYR A 2 6.13 1.98 7.89
CA TYR A 2 4.90 1.74 7.15
C TYR A 2 5.24 1.11 5.81
N LYS A 3 4.46 0.15 5.39
CA LYS A 3 4.67 -0.54 4.11
C LYS A 3 3.40 -0.51 3.30
N LEU A 4 3.50 0.03 2.09
CA LEU A 4 2.39 0.06 1.15
C LEU A 4 2.62 -1.01 0.11
N VAL A 5 1.70 -1.98 0.02
CA VAL A 5 1.76 -3.07 -0.93
C VAL A 5 0.77 -2.79 -2.05
N ILE A 6 1.26 -2.80 -3.28
CA ILE A 6 0.51 -2.43 -4.47
C ILE A 6 0.47 -3.63 -5.40
N THR A 7 -0.73 -4.11 -5.70
CA THR A 7 -0.93 -5.16 -6.71
C THR A 7 -1.56 -4.51 -7.95
N SER A 8 -0.89 -4.65 -9.09
CA SER A 8 -1.36 -4.08 -10.34
C SER A 8 -1.38 -5.14 -11.45
N GLY A 9 -2.18 -4.88 -12.49
CA GLY A 9 -2.35 -5.80 -13.61
C GLY A 9 -3.22 -6.99 -13.27
N SER A 10 -3.34 -7.91 -14.21
CA SER A 10 -4.14 -9.12 -14.03
C SER A 10 -3.52 -10.28 -14.79
N GLY A 11 -3.80 -11.51 -14.34
CA GLY A 11 -3.28 -12.72 -14.98
C GLY A 11 -1.75 -12.72 -15.04
N PRO A 12 -1.15 -13.04 -16.19
CA PRO A 12 0.30 -13.09 -16.31
C PRO A 12 1.00 -11.72 -16.22
N SER A 13 0.24 -10.62 -16.32
CA SER A 13 0.79 -9.26 -16.19
C SER A 13 0.74 -8.75 -14.78
N ARG A 14 0.34 -9.56 -13.82
CA ARG A 14 0.20 -9.17 -12.43
C ARG A 14 1.57 -8.83 -11.82
N LYS A 15 1.65 -7.68 -11.18
CA LYS A 15 2.85 -7.23 -10.47
C LYS A 15 2.49 -6.88 -9.03
N VAL A 16 3.39 -7.19 -8.12
CA VAL A 16 3.27 -6.78 -6.71
C VAL A 16 4.49 -5.94 -6.39
N GLU A 17 4.25 -4.71 -5.96
CA GLU A 17 5.28 -3.77 -5.56
C GLU A 17 5.05 -3.35 -4.13
N SER A 18 6.10 -2.91 -3.46
CA SER A 18 5.97 -2.36 -2.12
C SER A 18 6.82 -1.10 -1.98
N LYS A 19 6.32 -0.16 -1.19
CA LYS A 19 7.04 1.06 -0.82
C LYS A 19 7.09 1.13 0.69
N GLU A 20 8.21 1.62 1.22
CA GLU A 20 8.41 1.75 2.65
C GLU A 20 8.47 3.22 3.03
N TYR A 21 7.91 3.54 4.20
CA TYR A 21 7.85 4.89 4.74
C TYR A 21 8.29 4.87 6.19
N TRP A 22 8.91 5.97 6.62
CA TRP A 22 9.36 6.10 7.99
C TRP A 22 8.19 6.09 8.97
N MET A 23 8.43 5.58 10.18
CA MET A 23 7.43 5.52 11.25
C MET A 23 7.31 6.89 11.93
N THR A 24 6.87 7.88 11.17
CA THR A 24 6.65 9.26 11.61
C THR A 24 5.29 9.71 11.08
N GLN A 25 4.78 10.84 11.59
CA GLN A 25 3.55 11.41 11.05
C GLN A 25 3.69 11.77 9.58
N VAL A 26 4.84 12.32 9.20
CA VAL A 26 5.11 12.66 7.80
C VAL A 26 5.09 11.40 6.94
N GLY A 27 5.76 10.34 7.40
CA GLY A 27 5.79 9.06 6.69
C GLY A 27 4.40 8.46 6.54
N LEU A 28 3.58 8.51 7.59
CA LEU A 28 2.20 8.02 7.53
C LEU A 28 1.37 8.84 6.54
N HIS A 29 1.48 10.17 6.59
CA HIS A 29 0.75 11.03 5.65
C HIS A 29 1.16 10.78 4.21
N GLN A 30 2.45 10.56 3.96
CA GLN A 30 2.94 10.21 2.63
C GLN A 30 2.37 8.88 2.15
N ALA A 31 2.35 7.88 3.03
CA ALA A 31 1.80 6.57 2.70
C ALA A 31 0.30 6.64 2.40
N GLU A 32 -0.45 7.38 3.21
CA GLU A 32 -1.89 7.55 3.01
C GLU A 32 -2.20 8.32 1.74
N ALA A 33 -1.42 9.36 1.44
CA ALA A 33 -1.59 10.14 0.22
C ALA A 33 -1.34 9.27 -1.02
N GLU A 34 -0.29 8.47 -0.99
CA GLU A 34 0.03 7.54 -2.07
C GLU A 34 -1.05 6.47 -2.22
N PHE A 35 -1.55 5.93 -1.11
CA PHE A 35 -2.64 4.97 -1.10
C PHE A 35 -3.87 5.54 -1.82
N LYS A 36 -4.26 6.76 -1.47
CA LYS A 36 -5.41 7.43 -2.08
C LYS A 36 -5.18 7.71 -3.57
N LYS A 37 -3.99 8.17 -3.92
CA LYS A 37 -3.63 8.47 -5.30
C LYS A 37 -3.67 7.21 -6.18
N LEU A 38 -3.16 6.10 -5.67
CA LEU A 38 -3.09 4.85 -6.43
C LEU A 38 -4.46 4.23 -6.68
N GLN A 39 -5.47 4.56 -5.89
CA GLN A 39 -6.83 4.10 -6.13
C GLN A 39 -7.39 4.60 -7.46
N HIS A 40 -6.86 5.70 -7.98
CA HIS A 40 -7.29 6.30 -9.24
C HIS A 40 -6.56 5.72 -10.46
N ARG A 41 -5.52 4.92 -10.27
CA ARG A 41 -4.84 4.25 -11.37
C ARG A 41 -5.64 3.03 -11.79
N GLN A 42 -5.95 2.93 -13.07
CA GLN A 42 -6.79 1.84 -13.59
C GLN A 42 -6.12 0.47 -13.50
N ASP A 43 -4.80 0.43 -13.52
CA ASP A 43 -4.05 -0.82 -13.45
C ASP A 43 -3.87 -1.36 -12.03
N VAL A 44 -4.17 -0.55 -11.01
CA VAL A 44 -4.04 -0.97 -9.62
C VAL A 44 -5.28 -1.73 -9.20
N MET A 45 -5.10 -2.96 -8.76
CA MET A 45 -6.19 -3.87 -8.39
C MET A 45 -6.38 -4.00 -6.89
N LYS A 46 -5.30 -3.86 -6.12
CA LYS A 46 -5.34 -4.02 -4.67
C LYS A 46 -4.29 -3.16 -4.01
N LEU A 47 -4.63 -2.60 -2.86
CA LEU A 47 -3.72 -1.82 -2.03
C LEU A 47 -3.86 -2.28 -0.59
N MET A 48 -2.72 -2.39 0.09
CA MET A 48 -2.68 -2.67 1.52
C MET A 48 -1.66 -1.74 2.16
N LEU A 49 -2.03 -1.13 3.27
CA LEU A 49 -1.12 -0.31 4.05
C LEU A 49 -0.92 -0.97 5.41
N TRP A 50 0.33 -1.30 5.72
CA TRP A 50 0.72 -2.01 6.94
C TRP A 50 1.61 -1.12 7.81
N ARG A 51 1.48 -1.33 9.12
CA ARG A 51 2.49 -0.87 10.07
C ARG A 51 3.32 -2.09 10.47
N VAL A 52 4.62 -2.01 10.25
CA VAL A 52 5.56 -3.09 10.58
C VAL A 52 6.45 -2.62 11.72
N ASP A 53 6.42 -3.33 12.83
CA ASP A 53 7.24 -3.01 14.00
C ASP A 53 7.73 -4.32 14.64
N VAL A 54 8.37 -4.20 15.82
CA VAL A 54 8.93 -5.36 16.52
C VAL A 54 7.87 -6.37 16.97
N ARG A 55 6.61 -5.95 17.01
CA ARG A 55 5.49 -6.81 17.40
C ARG A 55 4.84 -7.52 16.23
N GLY A 56 5.26 -7.19 15.00
CA GLY A 56 4.75 -7.82 13.78
C GLY A 56 4.15 -6.84 12.81
N VAL A 57 3.26 -7.36 11.98
CA VAL A 57 2.63 -6.61 10.90
C VAL A 57 1.17 -6.36 11.28
N HIS A 58 0.76 -5.10 11.17
CA HIS A 58 -0.61 -4.66 11.50
C HIS A 58 -1.25 -4.01 10.28
N ASP A 59 -2.42 -4.49 9.87
CA ASP A 59 -3.19 -3.87 8.78
C ASP A 59 -3.75 -2.53 9.25
N LEU A 60 -3.48 -1.47 8.48
CA LEU A 60 -4.04 -0.14 8.73
C LEU A 60 -5.15 0.19 7.75
N LYS A 61 -4.93 -0.10 6.47
CA LYS A 61 -5.90 0.15 5.41
C LYS A 61 -5.83 -0.95 4.37
N ARG A 62 -6.96 -1.22 3.74
CA ARG A 62 -7.05 -2.16 2.65
C ARG A 62 -8.04 -1.62 1.61
N TRP A 63 -7.71 -1.79 0.36
CA TRP A 63 -8.58 -1.43 -0.75
C TRP A 63 -8.43 -2.46 -1.86
N GLU A 64 -9.54 -2.81 -2.47
CA GLU A 64 -9.57 -3.80 -3.53
C GLU A 64 -10.57 -3.34 -4.59
N ARG A 65 -10.17 -3.39 -5.84
CA ARG A 65 -11.04 -2.99 -6.94
C ARG A 65 -12.08 -4.07 -7.20
N LYS A 66 -13.30 -3.64 -7.36
CA LYS A 66 -14.40 -4.54 -7.68
C LYS A 66 -14.60 -4.70 -9.18
#